data_6f2f0fd2364706043cf459be239ff0aa
#
_entry.id   6f2f0fd2364706043cf459be239ff0aa
#
_cell.length_a   1.000
_cell.length_b   1.000
_cell.length_c   1.000
_cell.angle_alpha   90.00
_cell.angle_beta   90.00
_cell.angle_gamma   90.00
#
_symmetry.space_group_name_H-M   'P 1'
#
loop_
_entity.id
_entity.type
_entity.pdbx_description
1 polymer ?
#
loop_
_entity_poly.entity_id
_entity_poly.type
_entity_poly.pdbx_seq_one_letter_code
_entity_poly.pdbx_strand_id
1 'polypeptide(L)'
;MAKIVAIGNALVDSEFVVTDAQLNATGLTKGNMTLASHSEQADLIASLNTQNITATKQAGGGSAANSIYAAASLGSDTFYACRVGEDDAGRFYLADLNAAGIKTSTKSFADGTTGSCMVMVTPDGERTMQTHLGTSAEISETDIEFDALNDADWLYLEGYLAMSTSVQQAIAQLKQQAKDKGAKIAVSFADPAVVKFGREGLDAMLEGGVDAVFCNCDEAQLFTNQTSHSQAAAALLSVANMAVVTNGAAGSIIAVRDDVSRETKLIDVASLPVDQVLDTNGAGDNFAGSFLYALSHGHALADCGKLASSIASQIIQQFGPRLKPAQYQAILQSTLT
;
A
#
# COMPACT_ATOMS: atom_id res chain seq x y z
N MET A 1 -15.35 2.20 17.28
CA MET A 1 -14.89 2.43 15.90
C MET A 1 -13.50 1.87 15.83
N ALA A 2 -13.24 1.00 14.86
CA ALA A 2 -11.92 0.37 14.76
C ALA A 2 -10.86 1.42 14.43
N LYS A 3 -9.69 1.34 15.11
CA LYS A 3 -8.59 2.28 14.93
C LYS A 3 -7.41 1.60 14.25
N ILE A 4 -6.97 2.16 13.12
CA ILE A 4 -5.83 1.67 12.34
C ILE A 4 -4.77 2.76 12.28
N VAL A 5 -3.57 2.43 12.73
CA VAL A 5 -2.38 3.28 12.62
C VAL A 5 -1.50 2.70 11.51
N ALA A 6 -1.08 3.53 10.56
CA ALA A 6 -0.19 3.08 9.50
C ALA A 6 1.06 3.96 9.42
N ILE A 7 2.14 3.39 8.91
CA ILE A 7 3.38 4.10 8.58
C ILE A 7 3.82 3.74 7.17
N GLY A 8 4.23 4.73 6.39
CA GLY A 8 4.69 4.53 5.03
C GLY A 8 5.19 5.81 4.37
N ASN A 9 5.55 5.68 3.11
CA ASN A 9 6.03 6.77 2.29
C ASN A 9 4.91 7.75 1.90
N ALA A 10 5.21 9.04 1.92
CA ALA A 10 4.34 10.10 1.42
C ALA A 10 4.82 10.54 0.04
N LEU A 11 4.06 10.22 -0.98
CA LEU A 11 4.38 10.52 -2.37
C LEU A 11 3.24 11.30 -3.02
N VAL A 12 3.58 12.30 -3.81
CA VAL A 12 2.61 12.93 -4.71
C VAL A 12 2.77 12.32 -6.09
N ASP A 13 1.76 11.58 -6.52
CA ASP A 13 1.73 10.95 -7.83
C ASP A 13 1.33 11.96 -8.90
N SER A 14 2.11 12.03 -9.97
CA SER A 14 1.81 12.80 -11.18
C SER A 14 1.68 11.84 -12.36
N GLU A 15 0.51 11.79 -12.99
CA GLU A 15 0.20 10.86 -14.07
C GLU A 15 0.40 11.51 -15.43
N PHE A 16 1.06 10.78 -16.33
CA PHE A 16 1.34 11.18 -17.71
C PHE A 16 0.86 10.09 -18.67
N VAL A 17 -0.01 10.42 -19.60
CA VAL A 17 -0.40 9.51 -20.68
C VAL A 17 0.65 9.61 -21.79
N VAL A 18 1.28 8.50 -22.12
CA VAL A 18 2.37 8.42 -23.10
C VAL A 18 2.16 7.27 -24.06
N THR A 19 2.70 7.39 -25.27
CA THR A 19 2.82 6.25 -26.19
C THR A 19 4.04 5.38 -25.82
N ASP A 20 4.09 4.14 -26.33
CA ASP A 20 5.27 3.28 -26.16
C ASP A 20 6.55 3.92 -26.71
N ALA A 21 6.45 4.66 -27.83
CA ALA A 21 7.59 5.37 -28.42
C ALA A 21 8.10 6.49 -27.50
N GLN A 22 7.19 7.24 -26.88
CA GLN A 22 7.53 8.31 -25.94
C GLN A 22 8.13 7.73 -24.65
N LEU A 23 7.57 6.63 -24.12
CA LEU A 23 8.14 5.94 -22.97
C LEU A 23 9.56 5.42 -23.29
N ASN A 24 9.75 4.77 -24.43
CA ASN A 24 11.07 4.28 -24.83
C ASN A 24 12.11 5.40 -24.95
N ALA A 25 11.70 6.59 -25.37
CA ALA A 25 12.59 7.76 -25.46
C ALA A 25 13.07 8.26 -24.10
N THR A 26 12.39 7.92 -23.00
CA THR A 26 12.83 8.24 -21.64
C THR A 26 13.97 7.33 -21.14
N GLY A 27 14.18 6.19 -21.79
CA GLY A 27 15.13 5.16 -21.35
C GLY A 27 14.66 4.30 -20.18
N LEU A 28 13.45 4.50 -19.67
CA LEU A 28 12.87 3.71 -18.61
C LEU A 28 12.35 2.36 -19.13
N THR A 29 12.47 1.33 -18.31
CA THR A 29 11.95 0.00 -18.66
C THR A 29 10.46 -0.07 -18.35
N LYS A 30 9.66 -0.33 -19.38
CA LYS A 30 8.20 -0.45 -19.28
C LYS A 30 7.80 -1.44 -18.18
N GLY A 31 6.80 -1.06 -17.40
CA GLY A 31 6.24 -1.89 -16.33
C GLY A 31 7.02 -1.87 -15.01
N ASN A 32 8.15 -1.16 -14.95
CA ASN A 32 8.98 -1.14 -13.76
C ASN A 32 8.88 0.18 -12.99
N MET A 33 9.11 0.10 -11.67
CA MET A 33 9.40 1.25 -10.83
C MET A 33 10.92 1.44 -10.76
N THR A 34 11.38 2.68 -10.91
CA THR A 34 12.78 3.08 -10.80
C THR A 34 12.91 4.21 -9.79
N LEU A 35 13.82 4.07 -8.84
CA LEU A 35 14.17 5.18 -7.95
C LEU A 35 15.01 6.21 -8.70
N ALA A 36 14.75 7.48 -8.41
CA ALA A 36 15.41 8.61 -9.03
C ALA A 36 15.72 9.72 -8.02
N SER A 37 16.74 10.49 -8.33
CA SER A 37 17.00 11.76 -7.66
C SER A 37 16.01 12.84 -8.11
N HIS A 38 15.94 13.93 -7.35
CA HIS A 38 15.13 15.09 -7.73
C HIS A 38 15.55 15.67 -9.10
N SER A 39 16.86 15.70 -9.39
CA SER A 39 17.37 16.17 -10.69
C SER A 39 16.96 15.27 -11.86
N GLU A 40 17.02 13.95 -11.71
CA GLU A 40 16.59 13.01 -12.75
C GLU A 40 15.08 13.11 -13.04
N GLN A 41 14.27 13.36 -12.03
CA GLN A 41 12.84 13.65 -12.26
C GLN A 41 12.62 14.99 -12.98
N ALA A 42 13.38 16.02 -12.62
CA ALA A 42 13.30 17.31 -13.31
C ALA A 42 13.68 17.18 -14.80
N ASP A 43 14.71 16.38 -15.12
CA ASP A 43 15.12 16.10 -16.49
C ASP A 43 14.04 15.33 -17.26
N LEU A 44 13.39 14.36 -16.61
CA LEU A 44 12.27 13.61 -17.20
C LEU A 44 11.08 14.54 -17.49
N ILE A 45 10.70 15.41 -16.55
CA ILE A 45 9.64 16.41 -16.75
C ILE A 45 9.98 17.35 -17.92
N ALA A 46 11.21 17.83 -17.98
CA ALA A 46 11.67 18.66 -19.08
C ALA A 46 11.55 17.93 -20.44
N SER A 47 11.95 16.66 -20.49
CA SER A 47 11.84 15.81 -21.68
C SER A 47 10.38 15.62 -22.11
N LEU A 48 9.47 15.32 -21.17
CA LEU A 48 8.03 15.19 -21.48
C LEU A 48 7.42 16.50 -21.97
N ASN A 49 7.78 17.63 -21.33
CA ASN A 49 7.31 18.96 -21.72
C ASN A 49 7.73 19.33 -23.16
N THR A 50 8.94 18.96 -23.60
CA THR A 50 9.37 19.19 -24.99
C THR A 50 8.50 18.45 -26.02
N GLN A 51 7.83 17.40 -25.59
CA GLN A 51 6.89 16.61 -26.39
C GLN A 51 5.43 17.05 -26.18
N ASN A 52 5.18 18.17 -25.50
CA ASN A 52 3.85 18.66 -25.10
C ASN A 52 3.06 17.65 -24.24
N ILE A 53 3.76 16.82 -23.47
CA ILE A 53 3.16 15.90 -22.51
C ILE A 53 3.19 16.58 -21.13
N THR A 54 2.02 16.79 -20.56
CA THR A 54 1.85 17.39 -19.22
C THR A 54 1.14 16.41 -18.32
N ALA A 55 1.29 16.58 -17.01
CA ALA A 55 0.57 15.76 -16.04
C ALA A 55 -0.95 15.94 -16.22
N THR A 56 -1.64 14.83 -16.37
CA THR A 56 -3.10 14.78 -16.52
C THR A 56 -3.81 14.84 -15.17
N LYS A 57 -3.15 14.37 -14.11
CA LYS A 57 -3.68 14.30 -12.75
C LYS A 57 -2.55 14.35 -11.73
N GLN A 58 -2.84 14.94 -10.56
CA GLN A 58 -2.04 14.80 -9.35
C GLN A 58 -2.92 14.23 -8.24
N ALA A 59 -2.34 13.33 -7.43
CA ALA A 59 -3.03 12.72 -6.29
C ALA A 59 -2.03 12.41 -5.17
N GLY A 60 -2.50 12.33 -3.94
CA GLY A 60 -1.72 11.71 -2.88
C GLY A 60 -1.56 10.22 -3.18
N GLY A 61 -0.32 9.73 -3.15
CA GLY A 61 0.08 8.33 -3.38
C GLY A 61 0.73 7.74 -2.13
N GLY A 62 1.46 6.64 -2.32
CA GLY A 62 2.03 5.83 -1.25
C GLY A 62 1.12 4.64 -0.92
N SER A 63 1.71 3.43 -0.85
CA SER A 63 0.96 2.18 -0.70
C SER A 63 0.15 2.16 0.60
N ALA A 64 0.80 2.43 1.75
CA ALA A 64 0.06 2.46 3.01
C ALA A 64 -0.94 3.62 3.09
N ALA A 65 -0.64 4.76 2.44
CA ALA A 65 -1.60 5.88 2.38
C ALA A 65 -2.87 5.50 1.62
N ASN A 66 -2.76 4.73 0.53
CA ASN A 66 -3.93 4.21 -0.20
C ASN A 66 -4.72 3.21 0.66
N SER A 67 -4.02 2.33 1.39
CA SER A 67 -4.65 1.36 2.29
C SER A 67 -5.43 2.06 3.41
N ILE A 68 -4.81 3.05 4.07
CA ILE A 68 -5.45 3.78 5.16
C ILE A 68 -6.59 4.67 4.67
N TYR A 69 -6.48 5.19 3.42
CA TYR A 69 -7.54 5.95 2.77
C TYR A 69 -8.80 5.09 2.55
N ALA A 70 -8.62 3.86 2.10
CA ALA A 70 -9.73 2.91 1.95
C ALA A 70 -10.39 2.63 3.30
N ALA A 71 -9.59 2.32 4.34
CA ALA A 71 -10.12 2.07 5.67
C ALA A 71 -10.86 3.27 6.27
N ALA A 72 -10.32 4.49 6.13
CA ALA A 72 -10.95 5.73 6.56
C ALA A 72 -12.27 5.99 5.82
N SER A 73 -12.26 5.82 4.49
CA SER A 73 -13.45 5.99 3.65
C SER A 73 -14.57 4.99 4.00
N LEU A 74 -14.23 3.84 4.54
CA LEU A 74 -15.16 2.83 5.05
C LEU A 74 -15.63 3.15 6.48
N GLY A 75 -14.94 4.00 7.23
CA GLY A 75 -15.39 4.47 8.55
C GLY A 75 -14.46 4.07 9.72
N SER A 76 -13.24 3.62 9.48
CA SER A 76 -12.24 3.43 10.55
C SER A 76 -11.75 4.78 11.09
N ASP A 77 -11.40 4.83 12.37
CA ASP A 77 -10.52 5.88 12.91
C ASP A 77 -9.08 5.60 12.44
N THR A 78 -8.45 6.56 11.81
CA THR A 78 -7.17 6.32 11.13
C THR A 78 -6.13 7.37 11.48
N PHE A 79 -4.90 6.88 11.63
CA PHE A 79 -3.71 7.73 11.78
C PHE A 79 -2.62 7.28 10.82
N TYR A 80 -2.01 8.21 10.10
CA TYR A 80 -0.92 7.93 9.17
C TYR A 80 0.37 8.65 9.59
N ALA A 81 1.38 7.86 9.95
CA ALA A 81 2.73 8.36 10.20
C ALA A 81 3.49 8.43 8.87
N CYS A 82 3.87 9.63 8.47
CA CYS A 82 4.63 9.90 7.25
C CYS A 82 5.48 11.14 7.40
N ARG A 83 6.40 11.34 6.45
CA ARG A 83 7.28 12.51 6.40
C ARG A 83 7.16 13.19 5.04
N VAL A 84 6.90 14.50 5.04
CA VAL A 84 6.79 15.36 3.85
C VAL A 84 7.70 16.56 3.97
N GLY A 85 8.06 17.18 2.85
CA GLY A 85 8.76 18.46 2.83
C GLY A 85 7.84 19.62 3.25
N GLU A 86 8.44 20.70 3.73
CA GLU A 86 7.72 21.95 3.99
C GLU A 86 7.51 22.74 2.68
N ASP A 87 6.97 22.07 1.68
CA ASP A 87 6.69 22.58 0.33
C ASP A 87 5.20 22.49 -0.02
N ASP A 88 4.82 22.98 -1.21
CA ASP A 88 3.43 22.96 -1.66
C ASP A 88 2.90 21.54 -1.83
N ALA A 89 3.75 20.59 -2.27
CA ALA A 89 3.40 19.20 -2.43
C ALA A 89 3.10 18.53 -1.07
N GLY A 90 3.89 18.81 -0.03
CA GLY A 90 3.66 18.30 1.31
C GLY A 90 2.40 18.87 1.94
N ARG A 91 2.15 20.16 1.77
CA ARG A 91 0.90 20.80 2.21
C ARG A 91 -0.32 20.21 1.50
N PHE A 92 -0.22 20.00 0.19
CA PHE A 92 -1.26 19.33 -0.60
C PHE A 92 -1.51 17.91 -0.09
N TYR A 93 -0.45 17.12 0.11
CA TYR A 93 -0.53 15.73 0.56
C TYR A 93 -1.26 15.58 1.90
N LEU A 94 -0.83 16.36 2.91
CA LEU A 94 -1.46 16.31 4.23
C LEU A 94 -2.89 16.85 4.22
N ALA A 95 -3.18 17.88 3.41
CA ALA A 95 -4.54 18.39 3.25
C ALA A 95 -5.48 17.34 2.62
N ASP A 96 -5.00 16.59 1.62
CA ASP A 96 -5.75 15.51 0.98
C ASP A 96 -6.10 14.38 1.97
N LEU A 97 -5.12 13.94 2.77
CA LEU A 97 -5.36 12.94 3.83
C LEU A 97 -6.35 13.46 4.89
N ASN A 98 -6.16 14.68 5.37
CA ASN A 98 -7.04 15.27 6.38
C ASN A 98 -8.48 15.45 5.86
N ALA A 99 -8.66 15.81 4.57
CA ALA A 99 -9.96 15.90 3.95
C ALA A 99 -10.70 14.55 3.88
N ALA A 100 -9.94 13.45 3.84
CA ALA A 100 -10.47 12.09 3.94
C ALA A 100 -10.70 11.62 5.40
N GLY A 101 -10.44 12.49 6.40
CA GLY A 101 -10.59 12.17 7.82
C GLY A 101 -9.41 11.40 8.42
N ILE A 102 -8.31 11.27 7.70
CA ILE A 102 -7.08 10.60 8.17
C ILE A 102 -6.29 11.59 9.02
N LYS A 103 -6.01 11.22 10.27
CA LYS A 103 -5.16 12.00 11.16
C LYS A 103 -3.69 11.80 10.77
N THR A 104 -2.91 12.87 10.84
CA THR A 104 -1.46 12.85 10.58
C THR A 104 -0.71 13.50 11.73
N SER A 105 0.59 13.22 11.84
CA SER A 105 1.44 13.83 12.88
C SER A 105 1.66 15.32 12.60
N THR A 106 1.74 16.10 13.66
CA THR A 106 2.24 17.48 13.61
C THR A 106 3.74 17.54 13.26
N LYS A 107 4.44 16.41 13.40
CA LYS A 107 5.86 16.24 13.09
C LYS A 107 6.11 15.77 11.65
N SER A 108 5.06 15.66 10.83
CA SER A 108 5.20 15.17 9.45
C SER A 108 6.01 16.09 8.54
N PHE A 109 6.09 17.40 8.85
CA PHE A 109 6.90 18.34 8.07
C PHE A 109 8.39 18.29 8.43
N ALA A 110 9.24 18.29 7.41
CA ALA A 110 10.69 18.28 7.51
C ALA A 110 11.33 19.19 6.46
N ASP A 111 12.58 19.61 6.72
CA ASP A 111 13.40 20.27 5.71
C ASP A 111 13.63 19.32 4.51
N GLY A 112 13.49 19.85 3.29
CA GLY A 112 13.68 19.08 2.06
C GLY A 112 12.44 19.07 1.18
N THR A 113 12.43 18.19 0.18
CA THR A 113 11.33 18.08 -0.79
C THR A 113 10.44 16.90 -0.46
N THR A 114 9.15 17.06 -0.66
CA THR A 114 8.18 15.96 -0.58
C THR A 114 8.47 14.91 -1.63
N GLY A 115 8.25 13.65 -1.29
CA GLY A 115 8.38 12.55 -2.22
C GLY A 115 7.39 12.67 -3.39
N SER A 116 7.79 12.21 -4.56
CA SER A 116 6.99 12.29 -5.80
C SER A 116 7.16 11.03 -6.65
N CYS A 117 6.09 10.64 -7.32
CA CYS A 117 6.11 9.55 -8.28
C CYS A 117 5.58 10.05 -9.61
N MET A 118 6.39 9.91 -10.65
CA MET A 118 5.97 10.13 -12.02
C MET A 118 5.47 8.82 -12.61
N VAL A 119 4.19 8.77 -12.94
CA VAL A 119 3.51 7.57 -13.44
C VAL A 119 3.21 7.76 -14.91
N MET A 120 3.92 7.07 -15.77
CA MET A 120 3.67 7.04 -17.22
C MET A 120 2.78 5.87 -17.57
N VAL A 121 1.63 6.15 -18.15
CA VAL A 121 0.62 5.16 -18.53
C VAL A 121 0.63 5.02 -20.07
N THR A 122 0.89 3.81 -20.56
CA THR A 122 0.84 3.47 -21.98
C THR A 122 -0.57 2.99 -22.40
N PRO A 123 -0.90 2.94 -23.72
CA PRO A 123 -2.25 2.63 -24.19
C PRO A 123 -2.80 1.26 -23.80
N ASP A 124 -1.94 0.33 -23.45
CA ASP A 124 -2.30 -1.00 -22.91
C ASP A 124 -2.59 -0.99 -21.40
N GLY A 125 -2.54 0.20 -20.76
CA GLY A 125 -2.75 0.35 -19.32
C GLY A 125 -1.53 0.02 -18.47
N GLU A 126 -0.38 -0.32 -19.07
CA GLU A 126 0.84 -0.60 -18.35
C GLU A 126 1.44 0.68 -17.76
N ARG A 127 1.99 0.58 -16.56
CA ARG A 127 2.55 1.69 -15.79
C ARG A 127 4.04 1.57 -15.64
N THR A 128 4.73 2.67 -15.92
CA THR A 128 6.15 2.81 -15.69
C THR A 128 6.35 3.97 -14.72
N MET A 129 7.03 3.74 -13.63
CA MET A 129 7.15 4.70 -12.54
C MET A 129 8.60 5.14 -12.34
N GLN A 130 8.77 6.44 -12.13
CA GLN A 130 10.03 7.01 -11.64
C GLN A 130 9.74 7.72 -10.33
N THR A 131 10.32 7.23 -9.23
CA THR A 131 10.01 7.65 -7.86
C THR A 131 11.20 8.35 -7.22
N HIS A 132 10.98 9.57 -6.74
CA HIS A 132 11.86 10.28 -5.83
C HIS A 132 11.25 10.24 -4.44
N LEU A 133 11.92 9.61 -3.48
CA LEU A 133 11.38 9.44 -2.13
C LEU A 133 11.36 10.74 -1.32
N GLY A 134 12.19 11.73 -1.69
CA GLY A 134 12.29 12.98 -0.95
C GLY A 134 12.54 12.74 0.54
N THR A 135 11.91 13.53 1.38
CA THR A 135 12.01 13.41 2.84
C THR A 135 11.47 12.08 3.39
N SER A 136 10.63 11.35 2.64
CA SER A 136 10.14 10.02 3.06
C SER A 136 11.27 8.99 3.23
N ALA A 137 12.37 9.13 2.47
CA ALA A 137 13.54 8.25 2.61
C ALA A 137 14.20 8.34 3.99
N GLU A 138 13.96 9.43 4.72
CA GLU A 138 14.58 9.74 6.00
C GLU A 138 13.62 9.59 7.19
N ILE A 139 12.44 8.97 6.97
CA ILE A 139 11.51 8.74 8.06
C ILE A 139 12.20 7.96 9.19
N SER A 140 12.01 8.40 10.41
CA SER A 140 12.73 7.92 11.58
C SER A 140 11.84 7.91 12.83
N GLU A 141 12.39 7.50 13.95
CA GLU A 141 11.72 7.49 15.24
C GLU A 141 11.17 8.86 15.66
N THR A 142 11.85 9.94 15.30
CA THR A 142 11.44 11.30 15.68
C THR A 142 10.17 11.78 14.98
N ASP A 143 9.83 11.17 13.85
CA ASP A 143 8.64 11.51 13.04
C ASP A 143 7.38 10.77 13.53
N ILE A 144 7.55 9.83 14.46
CA ILE A 144 6.48 8.93 14.90
C ILE A 144 5.84 9.46 16.19
N GLU A 145 4.53 9.52 16.20
CA GLU A 145 3.73 9.75 17.41
C GLU A 145 3.28 8.41 17.99
N PHE A 146 4.07 7.85 18.90
CA PHE A 146 3.79 6.55 19.54
C PHE A 146 2.46 6.53 20.30
N ASP A 147 1.97 7.68 20.75
CA ASP A 147 0.66 7.81 21.38
C ASP A 147 -0.49 7.53 20.41
N ALA A 148 -0.26 7.62 19.11
CA ALA A 148 -1.24 7.21 18.11
C ALA A 148 -1.63 5.74 18.24
N LEU A 149 -0.74 4.89 18.79
CA LEU A 149 -1.02 3.46 19.07
C LEU A 149 -1.92 3.23 20.28
N ASN A 150 -2.23 4.27 21.09
CA ASN A 150 -3.19 4.11 22.18
C ASN A 150 -4.56 3.71 21.59
N ASP A 151 -5.12 2.62 22.11
CA ASP A 151 -6.40 2.04 21.67
C ASP A 151 -6.44 1.66 20.18
N ALA A 152 -5.29 1.45 19.52
CA ALA A 152 -5.24 0.98 18.14
C ALA A 152 -5.57 -0.53 18.07
N ASP A 153 -6.40 -0.91 17.10
CA ASP A 153 -6.64 -2.32 16.77
C ASP A 153 -5.51 -2.88 15.90
N TRP A 154 -4.98 -2.05 15.01
CA TRP A 154 -3.94 -2.45 14.06
C TRP A 154 -2.84 -1.40 13.90
N LEU A 155 -1.60 -1.89 13.81
CA LEU A 155 -0.46 -1.22 13.21
C LEU A 155 -0.22 -1.80 11.82
N TYR A 156 -0.31 -0.97 10.76
CA TYR A 156 -0.06 -1.37 9.39
C TYR A 156 1.26 -0.81 8.89
N LEU A 157 2.17 -1.68 8.46
CA LEU A 157 3.53 -1.35 8.02
C LEU A 157 3.64 -1.51 6.50
N GLU A 158 4.09 -0.45 5.82
CA GLU A 158 4.36 -0.47 4.39
C GLU A 158 5.65 -1.23 4.06
N GLY A 159 5.58 -2.19 3.14
CA GLY A 159 6.73 -3.00 2.74
C GLY A 159 7.88 -2.22 2.13
N TYR A 160 7.62 -1.12 1.40
CA TYR A 160 8.69 -0.28 0.85
C TYR A 160 9.65 0.27 1.90
N LEU A 161 9.21 0.39 3.15
CA LEU A 161 10.07 0.79 4.28
C LEU A 161 11.18 -0.23 4.56
N ALA A 162 11.04 -1.47 4.11
CA ALA A 162 12.10 -2.48 4.21
C ALA A 162 13.39 -2.09 3.46
N MET A 163 13.27 -1.21 2.47
CA MET A 163 14.42 -0.72 1.69
C MET A 163 15.13 0.48 2.35
N SER A 164 14.59 1.03 3.45
CA SER A 164 15.17 2.15 4.19
C SER A 164 15.80 1.68 5.50
N THR A 165 17.09 1.95 5.67
CA THR A 165 17.80 1.59 6.91
C THR A 165 17.48 2.51 8.08
N SER A 166 17.13 3.78 7.82
CA SER A 166 16.81 4.78 8.85
C SER A 166 15.56 4.44 9.65
N VAL A 167 14.59 3.77 9.03
CA VAL A 167 13.29 3.48 9.65
C VAL A 167 13.28 2.13 10.42
N GLN A 168 14.28 1.26 10.24
CA GLN A 168 14.26 -0.08 10.84
C GLN A 168 14.17 -0.07 12.37
N GLN A 169 14.91 0.82 13.01
CA GLN A 169 14.83 0.98 14.47
C GLN A 169 13.44 1.48 14.90
N ALA A 170 12.89 2.42 14.18
CA ALA A 170 11.55 2.95 14.43
C ALA A 170 10.46 1.88 14.27
N ILE A 171 10.57 1.04 13.24
CA ILE A 171 9.66 -0.11 13.04
C ILE A 171 9.75 -1.10 14.19
N ALA A 172 10.96 -1.45 14.64
CA ALA A 172 11.14 -2.37 15.76
C ALA A 172 10.46 -1.83 17.04
N GLN A 173 10.63 -0.54 17.33
CA GLN A 173 9.98 0.12 18.48
C GLN A 173 8.45 0.19 18.32
N LEU A 174 7.95 0.54 17.11
CA LEU A 174 6.52 0.55 16.83
C LEU A 174 5.89 -0.83 17.05
N LYS A 175 6.54 -1.89 16.55
CA LYS A 175 6.07 -3.27 16.74
C LYS A 175 6.04 -3.63 18.23
N GLN A 176 7.07 -3.28 18.99
CA GLN A 176 7.09 -3.55 20.42
C GLN A 176 5.97 -2.81 21.16
N GLN A 177 5.81 -1.51 20.89
CA GLN A 177 4.75 -0.73 21.51
C GLN A 177 3.34 -1.16 21.09
N ALA A 178 3.15 -1.56 19.82
CA ALA A 178 1.89 -2.13 19.36
C ALA A 178 1.53 -3.40 20.18
N LYS A 179 2.50 -4.33 20.33
CA LYS A 179 2.32 -5.53 21.15
C LYS A 179 2.00 -5.19 22.62
N ASP A 180 2.73 -4.26 23.22
CA ASP A 180 2.53 -3.85 24.62
C ASP A 180 1.14 -3.23 24.85
N LYS A 181 0.58 -2.57 23.83
CA LYS A 181 -0.76 -1.95 23.84
C LYS A 181 -1.87 -2.89 23.32
N GLY A 182 -1.53 -4.11 22.91
CA GLY A 182 -2.49 -5.10 22.42
C GLY A 182 -2.94 -4.88 20.96
N ALA A 183 -2.32 -3.96 20.23
CA ALA A 183 -2.58 -3.78 18.82
C ALA A 183 -1.97 -4.91 17.97
N LYS A 184 -2.70 -5.38 16.98
CA LYS A 184 -2.24 -6.35 15.99
C LYS A 184 -1.34 -5.69 14.96
N ILE A 185 -0.44 -6.46 14.35
CA ILE A 185 0.52 -5.97 13.36
C ILE A 185 0.23 -6.59 12.01
N ALA A 186 0.07 -5.75 10.99
CA ALA A 186 -0.06 -6.16 9.60
C ALA A 186 1.09 -5.56 8.77
N VAL A 187 1.63 -6.34 7.84
CA VAL A 187 2.71 -5.94 6.92
C VAL A 187 2.27 -6.16 5.49
N SER A 188 2.42 -5.15 4.63
CA SER A 188 2.32 -5.31 3.18
C SER A 188 3.71 -5.64 2.62
N PHE A 189 3.78 -6.49 1.58
CA PHE A 189 5.03 -6.70 0.85
C PHE A 189 5.25 -5.64 -0.23
N ALA A 190 4.18 -5.01 -0.67
CA ALA A 190 4.10 -3.86 -1.56
C ALA A 190 4.53 -4.09 -3.02
N ASP A 191 5.67 -4.75 -3.26
CA ASP A 191 6.23 -4.91 -4.62
C ASP A 191 7.21 -6.09 -4.66
N PRO A 192 7.28 -6.88 -5.76
CA PRO A 192 8.29 -7.92 -5.94
C PRO A 192 9.73 -7.43 -5.79
N ALA A 193 10.01 -6.16 -6.13
CA ALA A 193 11.34 -5.56 -5.93
C ALA A 193 11.70 -5.42 -4.45
N VAL A 194 10.74 -5.16 -3.58
CA VAL A 194 10.95 -5.16 -2.11
C VAL A 194 11.36 -6.54 -1.63
N VAL A 195 10.66 -7.58 -2.08
CA VAL A 195 11.00 -8.97 -1.70
C VAL A 195 12.38 -9.35 -2.21
N LYS A 196 12.77 -8.89 -3.39
CA LYS A 196 14.04 -9.24 -4.03
C LYS A 196 15.22 -8.43 -3.50
N PHE A 197 15.07 -7.13 -3.29
CA PHE A 197 16.17 -6.22 -2.97
C PHE A 197 16.12 -5.68 -1.54
N GLY A 198 14.95 -5.67 -0.90
CA GLY A 198 14.73 -5.27 0.48
C GLY A 198 14.52 -6.46 1.44
N ARG A 199 14.93 -7.67 1.04
CA ARG A 199 14.65 -8.91 1.77
C ARG A 199 15.08 -8.86 3.23
N GLU A 200 16.27 -8.36 3.53
CA GLU A 200 16.78 -8.26 4.90
C GLU A 200 15.91 -7.35 5.77
N GLY A 201 15.51 -6.19 5.25
CA GLY A 201 14.59 -5.28 5.94
C GLY A 201 13.19 -5.87 6.11
N LEU A 202 12.69 -6.59 5.10
CA LEU A 202 11.40 -7.27 5.18
C LEU A 202 11.42 -8.39 6.23
N ASP A 203 12.49 -9.19 6.28
CA ASP A 203 12.67 -10.22 7.30
C ASP A 203 12.71 -9.59 8.72
N ALA A 204 13.37 -8.43 8.89
CA ALA A 204 13.37 -7.68 10.16
C ALA A 204 11.96 -7.17 10.52
N MET A 205 11.17 -6.70 9.55
CA MET A 205 9.78 -6.30 9.77
C MET A 205 8.91 -7.49 10.21
N LEU A 206 9.21 -8.69 9.76
CA LEU A 206 8.48 -9.92 10.07
C LEU A 206 9.02 -10.65 11.31
N GLU A 207 10.21 -10.26 11.81
CA GLU A 207 10.85 -10.92 12.95
C GLU A 207 9.94 -10.99 14.16
N GLY A 208 9.92 -12.15 14.82
CA GLY A 208 9.04 -12.43 15.97
C GLY A 208 7.57 -12.62 15.61
N GLY A 209 7.26 -12.74 14.33
CA GLY A 209 5.91 -12.95 13.79
C GLY A 209 5.05 -11.69 13.78
N VAL A 210 4.10 -11.66 12.86
CA VAL A 210 3.08 -10.62 12.72
C VAL A 210 1.68 -11.24 12.65
N ASP A 211 0.63 -10.45 12.82
CA ASP A 211 -0.74 -10.97 12.81
C ASP A 211 -1.26 -11.18 11.39
N ALA A 212 -0.86 -10.33 10.44
CA ALA A 212 -1.25 -10.48 9.05
C ALA A 212 -0.14 -10.04 8.08
N VAL A 213 -0.04 -10.72 6.94
CA VAL A 213 0.70 -10.25 5.77
C VAL A 213 -0.24 -10.10 4.58
N PHE A 214 0.00 -9.04 3.79
CA PHE A 214 -0.70 -8.77 2.54
C PHE A 214 0.33 -8.75 1.41
N CYS A 215 0.11 -9.55 0.38
CA CYS A 215 0.98 -9.60 -0.79
C CYS A 215 0.22 -10.10 -2.02
N ASN A 216 0.81 -9.97 -3.19
CA ASN A 216 0.33 -10.67 -4.37
C ASN A 216 1.00 -12.06 -4.51
N CYS A 217 0.54 -12.85 -5.49
CA CYS A 217 1.04 -14.20 -5.73
C CYS A 217 2.53 -14.22 -6.06
N ASP A 218 3.01 -13.27 -6.87
CA ASP A 218 4.41 -13.21 -7.29
C ASP A 218 5.33 -12.88 -6.10
N GLU A 219 4.92 -11.93 -5.27
CA GLU A 219 5.61 -11.59 -4.01
C GLU A 219 5.66 -12.78 -3.05
N ALA A 220 4.52 -13.46 -2.87
CA ALA A 220 4.43 -14.63 -2.00
C ALA A 220 5.32 -15.78 -2.48
N GLN A 221 5.29 -16.08 -3.78
CA GLN A 221 6.13 -17.12 -4.39
C GLN A 221 7.63 -16.77 -4.27
N LEU A 222 7.98 -15.53 -4.56
CA LEU A 222 9.36 -15.04 -4.46
C LEU A 222 9.87 -15.10 -3.01
N PHE A 223 9.04 -14.70 -2.04
CA PHE A 223 9.40 -14.71 -0.63
C PHE A 223 9.57 -16.13 -0.08
N THR A 224 8.67 -17.05 -0.44
CA THR A 224 8.60 -18.40 0.13
C THR A 224 9.34 -19.46 -0.69
N ASN A 225 9.82 -19.12 -1.91
CA ASN A 225 10.35 -20.05 -2.89
C ASN A 225 9.35 -21.18 -3.25
N GLN A 226 8.05 -20.90 -3.20
CA GLN A 226 6.99 -21.84 -3.63
C GLN A 226 6.55 -21.47 -5.05
N THR A 227 6.00 -22.46 -5.77
CA THR A 227 5.59 -22.29 -7.17
C THR A 227 4.07 -22.24 -7.38
N SER A 228 3.29 -22.54 -6.35
CA SER A 228 1.82 -22.42 -6.43
C SER A 228 1.29 -21.39 -5.43
N HIS A 229 0.19 -20.74 -5.81
CA HIS A 229 -0.50 -19.73 -4.99
C HIS A 229 -0.85 -20.28 -3.59
N SER A 230 -1.46 -21.47 -3.52
CA SER A 230 -1.87 -22.09 -2.26
C SER A 230 -0.70 -22.49 -1.37
N GLN A 231 0.38 -23.02 -1.97
CA GLN A 231 1.59 -23.36 -1.21
C GLN A 231 2.30 -22.13 -0.69
N ALA A 232 2.40 -21.06 -1.51
CA ALA A 232 2.98 -19.80 -1.08
C ALA A 232 2.18 -19.16 0.07
N ALA A 233 0.86 -19.10 -0.04
CA ALA A 233 -0.01 -18.60 1.02
C ALA A 233 0.14 -19.39 2.33
N ALA A 234 0.18 -20.72 2.25
CA ALA A 234 0.38 -21.58 3.42
C ALA A 234 1.78 -21.40 4.06
N ALA A 235 2.82 -21.26 3.23
CA ALA A 235 4.20 -21.09 3.70
C ALA A 235 4.40 -19.75 4.46
N LEU A 236 3.68 -18.69 4.09
CA LEU A 236 3.70 -17.40 4.81
C LEU A 236 3.23 -17.50 6.27
N LEU A 237 2.51 -18.57 6.63
CA LEU A 237 2.15 -18.81 8.04
C LEU A 237 3.36 -19.15 8.94
N SER A 238 4.55 -19.29 8.37
CA SER A 238 5.79 -19.36 9.16
C SER A 238 6.19 -18.02 9.78
N VAL A 239 5.72 -16.89 9.21
CA VAL A 239 6.06 -15.51 9.65
C VAL A 239 4.84 -14.70 10.07
N ALA A 240 3.61 -15.18 9.80
CA ALA A 240 2.38 -14.48 10.12
C ALA A 240 1.30 -15.44 10.65
N ASN A 241 0.35 -14.93 11.44
CA ASN A 241 -0.83 -15.68 11.87
C ASN A 241 -1.84 -15.84 10.73
N MET A 242 -1.88 -14.88 9.80
CA MET A 242 -2.73 -14.85 8.61
C MET A 242 -1.93 -14.34 7.41
N ALA A 243 -2.12 -14.98 6.25
CA ALA A 243 -1.60 -14.48 4.99
C ALA A 243 -2.75 -14.25 4.00
N VAL A 244 -2.79 -13.06 3.43
CA VAL A 244 -3.79 -12.67 2.42
C VAL A 244 -3.04 -12.44 1.12
N VAL A 245 -3.21 -13.38 0.18
CA VAL A 245 -2.45 -13.41 -1.07
C VAL A 245 -3.39 -13.19 -2.25
N THR A 246 -3.24 -12.07 -2.94
CA THR A 246 -4.03 -11.74 -4.13
C THR A 246 -3.40 -12.31 -5.40
N ASN A 247 -4.22 -12.63 -6.41
CA ASN A 247 -3.76 -13.15 -7.70
C ASN A 247 -4.57 -12.60 -8.89
N GLY A 248 -4.79 -11.29 -8.91
CA GLY A 248 -5.52 -10.60 -9.98
C GLY A 248 -6.86 -11.26 -10.28
N ALA A 249 -7.10 -11.58 -11.55
CA ALA A 249 -8.35 -12.20 -11.98
C ALA A 249 -8.59 -13.61 -11.40
N ALA A 250 -7.56 -14.28 -10.87
CA ALA A 250 -7.71 -15.56 -10.19
C ALA A 250 -8.21 -15.45 -8.73
N GLY A 251 -8.46 -14.22 -8.26
CA GLY A 251 -8.98 -13.99 -6.91
C GLY A 251 -7.90 -13.89 -5.85
N SER A 252 -8.18 -14.34 -4.64
CA SER A 252 -7.22 -14.32 -3.53
C SER A 252 -7.37 -15.55 -2.63
N ILE A 253 -6.31 -15.87 -1.90
CA ILE A 253 -6.32 -16.93 -0.87
C ILE A 253 -6.01 -16.27 0.48
N ILE A 254 -6.84 -16.59 1.46
CA ILE A 254 -6.59 -16.26 2.86
C ILE A 254 -6.16 -17.53 3.56
N ALA A 255 -4.90 -17.59 3.99
CA ALA A 255 -4.36 -18.68 4.77
C ALA A 255 -4.37 -18.32 6.25
N VAL A 256 -4.86 -19.22 7.10
CA VAL A 256 -4.83 -19.10 8.57
C VAL A 256 -4.57 -20.48 9.19
N ARG A 257 -4.13 -20.49 10.44
CA ARG A 257 -4.11 -21.72 11.24
C ARG A 257 -5.46 -21.87 11.92
N ASP A 258 -6.03 -23.06 11.82
CA ASP A 258 -7.21 -23.39 12.62
C ASP A 258 -6.86 -23.38 14.12
N ASP A 259 -7.71 -22.75 14.91
CA ASP A 259 -7.42 -22.53 16.34
C ASP A 259 -7.37 -23.82 17.14
N VAL A 260 -8.09 -24.85 16.72
CA VAL A 260 -8.25 -26.14 17.42
C VAL A 260 -7.28 -27.18 16.89
N SER A 261 -7.35 -27.45 15.57
CA SER A 261 -6.53 -28.49 14.92
C SER A 261 -5.10 -28.03 14.66
N ARG A 262 -4.84 -26.72 14.64
CA ARG A 262 -3.57 -26.10 14.23
C ARG A 262 -3.21 -26.38 12.77
N GLU A 263 -4.11 -26.99 12.01
CA GLU A 263 -3.94 -27.22 10.58
C GLU A 263 -4.07 -25.92 9.78
N THR A 264 -3.41 -25.88 8.63
CA THR A 264 -3.55 -24.76 7.71
C THR A 264 -4.91 -24.82 7.02
N LYS A 265 -5.70 -23.78 7.18
CA LYS A 265 -6.95 -23.57 6.47
C LYS A 265 -6.74 -22.52 5.39
N LEU A 266 -7.16 -22.86 4.16
CA LEU A 266 -7.17 -21.94 3.03
C LEU A 266 -8.62 -21.58 2.71
N ILE A 267 -8.86 -20.28 2.53
CA ILE A 267 -10.15 -19.71 2.14
C ILE A 267 -9.95 -19.03 0.79
N ASP A 268 -10.57 -19.60 -0.24
CA ASP A 268 -10.55 -19.00 -1.56
C ASP A 268 -11.60 -17.89 -1.65
N VAL A 269 -11.21 -16.75 -2.20
CA VAL A 269 -12.07 -15.61 -2.47
C VAL A 269 -12.03 -15.32 -3.97
N ALA A 270 -13.16 -15.43 -4.62
CA ALA A 270 -13.25 -15.16 -6.05
C ALA A 270 -13.01 -13.68 -6.36
N SER A 271 -12.36 -13.39 -7.49
CA SER A 271 -12.35 -12.06 -8.06
C SER A 271 -13.74 -11.72 -8.61
N LEU A 272 -14.02 -10.43 -8.76
CA LEU A 272 -15.21 -9.98 -9.47
C LEU A 272 -14.86 -9.71 -10.94
N PRO A 273 -15.72 -10.12 -11.88
CA PRO A 273 -15.53 -9.79 -13.29
C PRO A 273 -15.62 -8.27 -13.47
N VAL A 274 -14.76 -7.73 -14.31
CA VAL A 274 -14.76 -6.31 -14.69
C VAL A 274 -14.86 -6.19 -16.20
N ASP A 275 -15.51 -5.13 -16.68
CA ASP A 275 -15.68 -4.91 -18.12
C ASP A 275 -14.36 -4.52 -18.78
N GLN A 276 -13.58 -3.70 -18.09
CA GLN A 276 -12.29 -3.19 -18.59
C GLN A 276 -11.35 -2.89 -17.42
N VAL A 277 -10.09 -3.26 -17.59
CA VAL A 277 -9.01 -2.80 -16.69
C VAL A 277 -8.39 -1.56 -17.32
N LEU A 278 -8.46 -0.43 -16.60
CA LEU A 278 -7.88 0.84 -17.00
C LEU A 278 -6.55 1.12 -16.29
N ASP A 279 -6.47 0.78 -14.99
CA ASP A 279 -5.33 1.09 -14.14
C ASP A 279 -5.31 0.17 -12.92
N THR A 280 -4.22 -0.55 -12.70
CA THR A 280 -4.11 -1.48 -11.56
C THR A 280 -3.50 -0.85 -10.30
N ASN A 281 -3.13 0.45 -10.36
CA ASN A 281 -2.53 1.13 -9.22
C ASN A 281 -3.46 1.18 -8.01
N GLY A 282 -2.91 0.86 -6.84
CA GLY A 282 -3.65 0.92 -5.59
C GLY A 282 -4.65 -0.23 -5.38
N ALA A 283 -4.80 -1.17 -6.34
CA ALA A 283 -5.74 -2.29 -6.18
C ALA A 283 -5.40 -3.14 -4.95
N GLY A 284 -4.13 -3.54 -4.78
CA GLY A 284 -3.63 -4.28 -3.63
C GLY A 284 -3.72 -3.48 -2.33
N ASP A 285 -3.43 -2.19 -2.40
CA ASP A 285 -3.49 -1.27 -1.25
C ASP A 285 -4.93 -1.17 -0.72
N ASN A 286 -5.87 -0.91 -1.64
CA ASN A 286 -7.30 -0.81 -1.29
C ASN A 286 -7.86 -2.15 -0.82
N PHE A 287 -7.37 -3.25 -1.40
CA PHE A 287 -7.71 -4.59 -0.91
C PHE A 287 -7.29 -4.73 0.56
N ALA A 288 -6.04 -4.42 0.90
CA ALA A 288 -5.53 -4.54 2.27
C ALA A 288 -6.27 -3.63 3.26
N GLY A 289 -6.48 -2.35 2.92
CA GLY A 289 -7.19 -1.40 3.76
C GLY A 289 -8.65 -1.79 4.02
N SER A 290 -9.35 -2.25 2.98
CA SER A 290 -10.75 -2.69 3.07
C SER A 290 -10.89 -4.00 3.82
N PHE A 291 -9.94 -4.92 3.65
CA PHE A 291 -9.87 -6.17 4.39
C PHE A 291 -9.68 -5.90 5.89
N LEU A 292 -8.73 -5.05 6.26
CA LEU A 292 -8.47 -4.66 7.65
C LEU A 292 -9.69 -3.98 8.29
N TYR A 293 -10.38 -3.11 7.53
CA TYR A 293 -11.64 -2.52 7.99
C TYR A 293 -12.65 -3.61 8.38
N ALA A 294 -12.98 -4.51 7.46
CA ALA A 294 -13.98 -5.55 7.69
C ALA A 294 -13.57 -6.49 8.83
N LEU A 295 -12.28 -6.89 8.88
CA LEU A 295 -11.74 -7.73 9.94
C LEU A 295 -11.88 -7.07 11.32
N SER A 296 -11.60 -5.78 11.41
CA SER A 296 -11.71 -5.00 12.64
C SER A 296 -13.16 -4.80 13.10
N HIS A 297 -14.12 -4.97 12.21
CA HIS A 297 -15.55 -4.94 12.52
C HIS A 297 -16.14 -6.33 12.79
N GLY A 298 -15.30 -7.37 12.87
CA GLY A 298 -15.69 -8.71 13.24
C GLY A 298 -16.36 -9.53 12.14
N HIS A 299 -16.24 -9.11 10.87
CA HIS A 299 -16.74 -9.89 9.75
C HIS A 299 -15.93 -11.19 9.56
N ALA A 300 -16.57 -12.22 9.01
CA ALA A 300 -15.89 -13.47 8.67
C ALA A 300 -14.81 -13.23 7.59
N LEU A 301 -13.74 -14.01 7.62
CA LEU A 301 -12.60 -13.83 6.70
C LEU A 301 -13.02 -13.85 5.21
N ALA A 302 -13.96 -14.72 4.86
CA ALA A 302 -14.50 -14.77 3.50
C ALA A 302 -15.21 -13.45 3.10
N ASP A 303 -15.94 -12.84 4.03
CA ASP A 303 -16.65 -11.57 3.81
C ASP A 303 -15.65 -10.40 3.75
N CYS A 304 -14.58 -10.44 4.58
CA CYS A 304 -13.48 -9.48 4.48
C CYS A 304 -12.86 -9.51 3.09
N GLY A 305 -12.55 -10.71 2.58
CA GLY A 305 -12.01 -10.90 1.24
C GLY A 305 -12.97 -10.45 0.14
N LYS A 306 -14.28 -10.72 0.30
CA LYS A 306 -15.32 -10.31 -0.66
C LYS A 306 -15.43 -8.79 -0.76
N LEU A 307 -15.46 -8.07 0.37
CA LEU A 307 -15.46 -6.61 0.38
C LEU A 307 -14.20 -6.06 -0.29
N ALA A 308 -13.04 -6.59 0.07
CA ALA A 308 -11.76 -6.17 -0.48
C ALA A 308 -11.68 -6.40 -2.00
N SER A 309 -12.13 -7.56 -2.50
CA SER A 309 -12.23 -7.85 -3.94
C SER A 309 -13.21 -6.92 -4.65
N SER A 310 -14.34 -6.59 -4.01
CA SER A 310 -15.34 -5.68 -4.60
C SER A 310 -14.76 -4.26 -4.78
N ILE A 311 -14.01 -3.77 -3.80
CA ILE A 311 -13.36 -2.45 -3.88
C ILE A 311 -12.24 -2.48 -4.89
N ALA A 312 -11.35 -3.49 -4.85
CA ALA A 312 -10.25 -3.62 -5.82
C ALA A 312 -10.76 -3.68 -7.26
N SER A 313 -11.87 -4.38 -7.51
CA SER A 313 -12.49 -4.45 -8.85
C SER A 313 -12.96 -3.09 -9.37
N GLN A 314 -13.39 -2.17 -8.50
CA GLN A 314 -13.78 -0.81 -8.88
C GLN A 314 -12.56 0.10 -9.09
N ILE A 315 -11.50 -0.08 -8.28
CA ILE A 315 -10.24 0.65 -8.44
C ILE A 315 -9.67 0.44 -9.84
N ILE A 316 -9.59 -0.80 -10.31
CA ILE A 316 -8.95 -1.10 -11.60
C ILE A 316 -9.75 -0.63 -12.83
N GLN A 317 -10.98 -0.14 -12.66
CA GLN A 317 -11.83 0.37 -13.72
C GLN A 317 -11.76 1.91 -13.87
N GLN A 318 -10.88 2.57 -13.14
CA GLN A 318 -10.64 4.01 -13.24
C GLN A 318 -9.15 4.33 -13.18
N PHE A 319 -8.79 5.55 -13.54
CA PHE A 319 -7.41 6.05 -13.34
C PHE A 319 -7.20 6.55 -11.92
N GLY A 320 -6.06 6.16 -11.34
CA GLY A 320 -5.61 6.57 -10.00
C GLY A 320 -6.00 5.60 -8.89
N PRO A 321 -5.26 5.65 -7.76
CA PRO A 321 -5.27 4.60 -6.75
C PRO A 321 -6.42 4.66 -5.74
N ARG A 322 -7.36 5.61 -5.85
CA ARG A 322 -8.42 5.84 -4.84
C ARG A 322 -9.78 6.09 -5.47
N LEU A 323 -10.82 5.49 -4.92
CA LEU A 323 -12.21 5.84 -5.21
C LEU A 323 -12.61 7.12 -4.43
N LYS A 324 -13.76 7.69 -4.77
CA LYS A 324 -14.38 8.71 -3.90
C LYS A 324 -14.98 8.05 -2.66
N PRO A 325 -14.96 8.69 -1.47
CA PRO A 325 -15.49 8.10 -0.23
C PRO A 325 -16.89 7.52 -0.36
N ALA A 326 -17.80 8.18 -1.10
CA ALA A 326 -19.17 7.68 -1.32
C ALA A 326 -19.22 6.34 -2.07
N GLN A 327 -18.24 6.04 -2.93
CA GLN A 327 -18.17 4.76 -3.65
C GLN A 327 -17.79 3.62 -2.71
N TYR A 328 -16.82 3.84 -1.78
CA TYR A 328 -16.51 2.85 -0.75
C TYR A 328 -17.72 2.51 0.10
N GLN A 329 -18.50 3.52 0.52
CA GLN A 329 -19.72 3.33 1.32
C GLN A 329 -20.80 2.56 0.54
N ALA A 330 -20.99 2.87 -0.74
CA ALA A 330 -21.95 2.15 -1.59
C ALA A 330 -21.55 0.66 -1.75
N ILE A 331 -20.26 0.37 -1.95
CA ILE A 331 -19.75 -0.99 -2.07
C ILE A 331 -19.92 -1.74 -0.73
N LEU A 332 -19.59 -1.11 0.39
CA LEU A 332 -19.78 -1.68 1.73
C LEU A 332 -21.22 -2.13 1.93
N GLN A 333 -22.18 -1.23 1.68
CA GLN A 333 -23.61 -1.51 1.82
C GLN A 333 -24.08 -2.66 0.92
N SER A 334 -23.58 -2.75 -0.32
CA SER A 334 -24.00 -3.79 -1.25
C SER A 334 -23.34 -5.15 -1.00
N THR A 335 -22.22 -5.19 -0.25
CA THR A 335 -21.43 -6.41 -0.09
C THR A 335 -21.62 -7.07 1.27
N LEU A 336 -21.78 -6.30 2.35
CA LEU A 336 -21.84 -6.79 3.74
C LEU A 336 -23.19 -6.52 4.44
N THR A 337 -24.23 -6.23 3.69
CA THR A 337 -25.62 -6.27 4.16
C THR A 337 -26.25 -7.58 3.70
#